data_aba13c00147f2e20df0053b4c306d342
#
_entry.id   aba13c00147f2e20df0053b4c306d342
#
_cell.length_a   1.000
_cell.length_b   1.000
_cell.length_c   1.000
_cell.angle_alpha   90.00
_cell.angle_beta   90.00
_cell.angle_gamma   90.00
#
_symmetry.space_group_name_H-M   'P 1'
#
loop_
_entity.id
_entity.type
_entity.pdbx_description
1 polymer ?
#
loop_
_entity_poly.entity_id
_entity_poly.type
_entity_poly.pdbx_seq_one_letter_code
_entity_poly.pdbx_strand_id
1 'polypeptide(L)'
;MKKEDSKDKALRKHIVDLLQGGNAHAKFEELTAGIPPKLLGERPAGLPHSLWMLLEHLRIAQWDILEFSRNTKHASPKWPEEYWPKTEKPPSTADWNASIKKFRQDLKAMQDLVKDPRTDLFARIPWGDGQTVLREALLVADHNAYHLGQMLDVRRLLRVWPGK
;
A
#
# COMPACT_ATOMS: atom_id res chain seq x y z
N MET A 1 3.33 33.13 11.27
CA MET A 1 3.60 32.60 9.92
C MET A 1 4.80 31.65 9.84
N LYS A 2 6.08 32.06 10.09
CA LYS A 2 7.26 31.16 9.93
C LYS A 2 7.26 29.87 10.76
N LYS A 3 6.70 29.85 11.97
CA LYS A 3 6.70 28.69 12.88
C LYS A 3 5.63 27.66 12.53
N GLU A 4 4.50 28.08 11.98
CA GLU A 4 3.39 27.22 11.55
C GLU A 4 3.74 26.50 10.24
N ASP A 5 4.36 27.21 9.29
CA ASP A 5 4.90 26.62 8.04
C ASP A 5 5.99 25.56 8.31
N SER A 6 6.79 25.74 9.36
CA SER A 6 7.82 24.75 9.77
C SER A 6 7.20 23.48 10.32
N LYS A 7 6.08 23.55 11.07
CA LYS A 7 5.38 22.38 11.61
C LYS A 7 4.67 21.59 10.52
N ASP A 8 4.01 22.28 9.58
CA ASP A 8 3.34 21.63 8.46
C ASP A 8 4.35 20.89 7.56
N LYS A 9 5.47 21.51 7.25
CA LYS A 9 6.56 20.86 6.50
C LYS A 9 7.11 19.62 7.20
N ALA A 10 7.31 19.69 8.51
CA ALA A 10 7.78 18.55 9.30
C ALA A 10 6.74 17.42 9.31
N LEU A 11 5.47 17.73 9.50
CA LEU A 11 4.37 16.76 9.48
C LEU A 11 4.30 16.04 8.12
N ARG A 12 4.27 16.79 7.01
CA ARG A 12 4.23 16.21 5.66
C ARG A 12 5.43 15.31 5.39
N LYS A 13 6.62 15.76 5.81
CA LYS A 13 7.84 14.95 5.68
C LYS A 13 7.70 13.62 6.42
N HIS A 14 7.24 13.62 7.67
CA HIS A 14 7.11 12.40 8.45
C HIS A 14 6.03 11.45 7.91
N ILE A 15 4.92 11.97 7.38
CA ILE A 15 3.90 11.16 6.71
C ILE A 15 4.48 10.50 5.45
N VAL A 16 5.22 11.26 4.64
CA VAL A 16 5.87 10.73 3.43
C VAL A 16 6.91 9.66 3.77
N ASP A 17 7.72 9.88 4.80
CA ASP A 17 8.69 8.90 5.28
C ASP A 17 7.99 7.61 5.75
N LEU A 18 6.83 7.74 6.43
CA LEU A 18 6.03 6.60 6.87
C LEU A 18 5.42 5.84 5.69
N LEU A 19 4.84 6.54 4.72
CA LEU A 19 4.30 5.95 3.48
C LEU A 19 5.38 5.19 2.69
N GLN A 20 6.60 5.70 2.65
CA GLN A 20 7.71 5.04 1.98
C GLN A 20 8.07 3.70 2.64
N GLY A 21 7.81 3.55 3.92
CA GLY A 21 8.12 2.35 4.69
C GLY A 21 9.61 2.10 4.90
N GLY A 22 9.95 0.93 5.43
CA GLY A 22 11.35 0.51 5.61
C GLY A 22 12.08 1.15 6.80
N ASN A 23 11.40 1.92 7.64
CA ASN A 23 12.00 2.50 8.85
C ASN A 23 12.15 1.44 9.97
N ALA A 24 11.11 0.61 10.15
CA ALA A 24 11.05 -0.38 11.23
C ALA A 24 10.78 -1.81 10.72
N HIS A 25 10.62 -2.00 9.42
CA HIS A 25 10.33 -3.29 8.79
C HIS A 25 10.94 -3.37 7.39
N ALA A 26 10.92 -4.55 6.77
CA ALA A 26 11.40 -4.76 5.40
C ALA A 26 10.61 -3.89 4.40
N LYS A 27 11.31 -3.42 3.36
CA LYS A 27 10.71 -2.59 2.31
C LYS A 27 9.89 -3.44 1.33
N PHE A 28 8.91 -2.81 0.69
CA PHE A 28 8.12 -3.42 -0.38
C PHE A 28 9.00 -4.01 -1.49
N GLU A 29 10.06 -3.29 -1.89
CA GLU A 29 11.01 -3.71 -2.92
C GLU A 29 11.72 -5.00 -2.54
N GLU A 30 12.16 -5.15 -1.29
CA GLU A 30 12.82 -6.35 -0.78
C GLU A 30 11.87 -7.53 -0.75
N LEU A 31 10.60 -7.28 -0.36
CA LEU A 31 9.57 -8.31 -0.24
C LEU A 31 9.00 -8.78 -1.58
N THR A 32 9.15 -8.00 -2.64
CA THR A 32 8.67 -8.35 -3.99
C THR A 32 9.75 -8.84 -4.93
N ALA A 33 11.04 -8.67 -4.58
CA ALA A 33 12.17 -9.05 -5.42
C ALA A 33 12.59 -10.52 -5.24
N GLY A 34 13.14 -11.13 -6.32
CA GLY A 34 13.85 -12.41 -6.25
C GLY A 34 12.98 -13.62 -5.93
N ILE A 35 11.67 -13.56 -6.11
CA ILE A 35 10.75 -14.66 -5.85
C ILE A 35 10.65 -15.53 -7.12
N PRO A 36 10.91 -16.85 -7.04
CA PRO A 36 10.68 -17.76 -8.15
C PRO A 36 9.20 -17.71 -8.61
N PRO A 37 8.91 -17.60 -9.92
CA PRO A 37 7.53 -17.46 -10.42
C PRO A 37 6.57 -18.55 -9.94
N LYS A 38 7.04 -19.78 -9.80
CA LYS A 38 6.26 -20.92 -9.31
C LYS A 38 5.74 -20.75 -7.88
N LEU A 39 6.37 -19.88 -7.07
CA LEU A 39 6.01 -19.66 -5.66
C LEU A 39 5.09 -18.46 -5.43
N LEU A 40 4.81 -17.67 -6.47
CA LEU A 40 3.98 -16.46 -6.34
C LEU A 40 2.53 -16.77 -5.91
N GLY A 41 2.04 -17.96 -6.26
CA GLY A 41 0.69 -18.42 -5.91
C GLY A 41 0.65 -19.46 -4.79
N GLU A 42 1.80 -19.86 -4.26
CA GLU A 42 1.85 -20.88 -3.20
C GLU A 42 1.38 -20.29 -1.85
N ARG A 43 0.51 -21.04 -1.17
CA ARG A 43 0.07 -20.73 0.20
C ARG A 43 0.75 -21.67 1.17
N PRO A 44 1.62 -21.18 2.06
CA PRO A 44 2.16 -22.01 3.13
C PRO A 44 1.05 -22.56 4.05
N ALA A 45 1.27 -23.75 4.58
CA ALA A 45 0.35 -24.35 5.52
C ALA A 45 0.08 -23.40 6.71
N GLY A 46 -1.18 -23.19 7.03
CA GLY A 46 -1.64 -22.32 8.11
C GLY A 46 -1.76 -20.83 7.73
N LEU A 47 -1.41 -20.42 6.51
CA LEU A 47 -1.63 -19.05 6.03
C LEU A 47 -2.73 -19.01 4.95
N PRO A 48 -3.63 -18.02 5.01
CA PRO A 48 -4.76 -17.93 4.10
C PRO A 48 -4.42 -17.36 2.72
N HIS A 49 -3.27 -16.68 2.58
CA HIS A 49 -2.96 -15.90 1.38
C HIS A 49 -1.61 -16.27 0.77
N SER A 50 -1.54 -16.26 -0.55
CA SER A 50 -0.29 -16.31 -1.33
C SER A 50 0.33 -14.92 -1.45
N LEU A 51 1.58 -14.85 -1.96
CA LEU A 51 2.23 -13.57 -2.25
C LEU A 51 1.47 -12.75 -3.30
N TRP A 52 0.88 -13.40 -4.30
CA TRP A 52 0.03 -12.74 -5.29
C TRP A 52 -1.22 -12.14 -4.67
N MET A 53 -1.91 -12.89 -3.83
CA MET A 53 -3.12 -12.40 -3.15
C MET A 53 -2.82 -11.18 -2.30
N LEU A 54 -1.72 -11.19 -1.53
CA LEU A 54 -1.30 -10.06 -0.70
C LEU A 54 -0.90 -8.85 -1.54
N LEU A 55 -0.16 -9.04 -2.65
CA LEU A 55 0.22 -7.94 -3.54
C LEU A 55 -1.00 -7.26 -4.16
N GLU A 56 -1.95 -8.04 -4.69
CA GLU A 56 -3.16 -7.48 -5.29
C GLU A 56 -4.06 -6.79 -4.28
N HIS A 57 -4.20 -7.37 -3.09
CA HIS A 57 -4.94 -6.72 -2.01
C HIS A 57 -4.32 -5.37 -1.62
N LEU A 58 -3.00 -5.33 -1.42
CA LEU A 58 -2.27 -4.08 -1.18
C LEU A 58 -2.50 -3.04 -2.28
N ARG A 59 -2.40 -3.47 -3.54
CA ARG A 59 -2.59 -2.59 -4.70
C ARG A 59 -4.02 -2.05 -4.79
N ILE A 60 -5.02 -2.91 -4.60
CA ILE A 60 -6.44 -2.52 -4.70
C ILE A 60 -6.81 -1.57 -3.57
N ALA A 61 -6.47 -1.91 -2.32
CA ALA A 61 -6.79 -1.10 -1.16
C ALA A 61 -6.10 0.27 -1.21
N GLN A 62 -4.82 0.31 -1.57
CA GLN A 62 -4.08 1.56 -1.70
C GLN A 62 -4.64 2.45 -2.82
N TRP A 63 -4.97 1.86 -3.98
CA TRP A 63 -5.60 2.57 -5.09
C TRP A 63 -6.95 3.16 -4.67
N ASP A 64 -7.79 2.38 -3.99
CA ASP A 64 -9.10 2.83 -3.52
C ASP A 64 -8.97 4.02 -2.57
N ILE A 65 -8.12 3.91 -1.55
CA ILE A 65 -7.87 4.98 -0.58
C ILE A 65 -7.34 6.24 -1.27
N LEU A 66 -6.42 6.10 -2.22
CA LEU A 66 -5.90 7.22 -3.00
C LEU A 66 -6.99 7.91 -3.83
N GLU A 67 -7.77 7.14 -4.59
CA GLU A 67 -8.82 7.70 -5.45
C GLU A 67 -9.95 8.31 -4.60
N PHE A 68 -10.34 7.67 -3.50
CA PHE A 68 -11.26 8.27 -2.54
C PHE A 68 -10.75 9.63 -2.02
N SER A 69 -9.45 9.77 -1.80
CA SER A 69 -8.87 11.01 -1.28
C SER A 69 -8.88 12.18 -2.26
N ARG A 70 -8.94 11.92 -3.59
CA ARG A 70 -8.73 12.94 -4.62
C ARG A 70 -9.75 13.02 -5.75
N ASN A 71 -10.63 12.02 -5.88
CA ASN A 71 -11.53 11.88 -7.01
C ASN A 71 -12.98 11.86 -6.55
N THR A 72 -13.71 12.94 -6.77
CA THR A 72 -15.12 13.10 -6.37
C THR A 72 -16.09 12.11 -7.03
N LYS A 73 -15.65 11.43 -8.11
CA LYS A 73 -16.44 10.46 -8.86
C LYS A 73 -16.03 9.01 -8.54
N HIS A 74 -15.09 8.84 -7.62
CA HIS A 74 -14.65 7.50 -7.25
C HIS A 74 -15.76 6.72 -6.54
N ALA A 75 -15.91 5.46 -6.91
CA ALA A 75 -16.74 4.51 -6.22
C ALA A 75 -15.85 3.38 -5.72
N SER A 76 -15.83 3.17 -4.42
CA SER A 76 -15.04 2.10 -3.81
C SER A 76 -15.55 0.72 -4.20
N PRO A 77 -14.65 -0.27 -4.34
CA PRO A 77 -15.01 -1.67 -4.52
C PRO A 77 -15.90 -2.18 -3.37
N LYS A 78 -16.66 -3.25 -3.62
CA LYS A 78 -17.45 -3.88 -2.55
C LYS A 78 -16.54 -4.63 -1.58
N TRP A 79 -16.65 -4.27 -0.31
CA TRP A 79 -15.93 -4.94 0.76
C TRP A 79 -16.65 -6.21 1.20
N PRO A 80 -15.94 -7.33 1.47
CA PRO A 80 -14.49 -7.55 1.24
C PRO A 80 -14.17 -8.14 -0.14
N GLU A 81 -15.17 -8.54 -0.93
CA GLU A 81 -15.04 -9.45 -2.08
C GLU A 81 -14.18 -8.88 -3.21
N GLU A 82 -14.28 -7.56 -3.45
CA GLU A 82 -13.57 -6.90 -4.55
C GLU A 82 -12.21 -6.36 -4.16
N TYR A 83 -11.80 -6.50 -2.89
CA TYR A 83 -10.46 -6.11 -2.43
C TYR A 83 -9.42 -7.23 -2.54
N TRP A 84 -9.83 -8.41 -2.98
CA TRP A 84 -8.97 -9.57 -3.17
C TRP A 84 -9.01 -10.06 -4.62
N PRO A 85 -7.89 -10.58 -5.16
CA PRO A 85 -7.90 -11.16 -6.49
C PRO A 85 -8.73 -12.44 -6.52
N LYS A 86 -9.33 -12.73 -7.68
CA LYS A 86 -10.10 -13.96 -7.89
C LYS A 86 -9.23 -15.23 -8.00
N THR A 87 -7.93 -15.06 -8.16
CA THR A 87 -6.96 -16.14 -8.37
C THR A 87 -5.90 -16.14 -7.29
N GLU A 88 -5.42 -17.32 -6.91
CA GLU A 88 -4.37 -17.50 -5.90
C GLU A 88 -2.96 -17.21 -6.45
N LYS A 89 -2.81 -17.26 -7.78
CA LYS A 89 -1.55 -17.01 -8.51
C LYS A 89 -1.76 -15.95 -9.59
N PRO A 90 -0.71 -15.20 -9.95
CA PRO A 90 -0.80 -14.27 -11.07
C PRO A 90 -1.01 -15.05 -12.39
N PRO A 91 -1.77 -14.48 -13.34
CA PRO A 91 -1.92 -15.06 -14.68
C PRO A 91 -0.57 -15.28 -15.38
N SER A 92 0.36 -14.35 -15.19
CA SER A 92 1.74 -14.43 -15.69
C SER A 92 2.71 -13.65 -14.79
N THR A 93 4.02 -13.81 -15.05
CA THR A 93 5.06 -12.97 -14.42
C THR A 93 4.92 -11.50 -14.85
N ALA A 94 4.41 -11.24 -16.04
CA ALA A 94 4.15 -9.88 -16.50
C ALA A 94 3.06 -9.19 -15.66
N ASP A 95 1.99 -9.93 -15.28
CA ASP A 95 0.92 -9.40 -14.42
C ASP A 95 1.45 -9.10 -13.00
N TRP A 96 2.31 -9.98 -12.45
CA TRP A 96 2.99 -9.71 -11.18
C TRP A 96 3.77 -8.39 -11.22
N ASN A 97 4.58 -8.20 -12.27
CA ASN A 97 5.37 -6.99 -12.45
C ASN A 97 4.49 -5.74 -12.69
N ALA A 98 3.39 -5.90 -13.40
CA ALA A 98 2.43 -4.82 -13.65
C ALA A 98 1.78 -4.36 -12.33
N SER A 99 1.42 -5.29 -11.44
CA SER A 99 0.86 -4.99 -10.13
C SER A 99 1.86 -4.26 -9.24
N ILE A 100 3.12 -4.69 -9.20
CA ILE A 100 4.19 -3.98 -8.51
C ILE A 100 4.33 -2.54 -9.02
N LYS A 101 4.34 -2.36 -10.35
CA LYS A 101 4.43 -1.04 -10.97
C LYS A 101 3.27 -0.14 -10.57
N LYS A 102 2.04 -0.67 -10.61
CA LYS A 102 0.84 0.08 -10.21
C LYS A 102 0.87 0.46 -8.74
N PHE A 103 1.20 -0.48 -7.85
CA PHE A 103 1.35 -0.18 -6.43
C PHE A 103 2.31 0.99 -6.19
N ARG A 104 3.49 0.98 -6.84
CA ARG A 104 4.47 2.07 -6.72
C ARG A 104 3.95 3.40 -7.26
N GLN A 105 3.23 3.39 -8.37
CA GLN A 105 2.64 4.58 -8.95
C GLN A 105 1.61 5.23 -8.01
N ASP A 106 0.74 4.41 -7.43
CA ASP A 106 -0.31 4.87 -6.53
C ASP A 106 0.28 5.35 -5.19
N LEU A 107 1.30 4.66 -4.67
CA LEU A 107 2.04 5.12 -3.48
C LEU A 107 2.71 6.47 -3.71
N LYS A 108 3.36 6.64 -4.87
CA LYS A 108 3.95 7.92 -5.25
C LYS A 108 2.90 9.03 -5.36
N ALA A 109 1.75 8.74 -5.94
CA ALA A 109 0.66 9.70 -6.06
C ALA A 109 0.10 10.12 -4.69
N MET A 110 -0.02 9.18 -3.73
CA MET A 110 -0.40 9.51 -2.36
C MET A 110 0.66 10.39 -1.67
N GLN A 111 1.94 10.07 -1.86
CA GLN A 111 3.03 10.91 -1.34
C GLN A 111 3.02 12.32 -1.95
N ASP A 112 2.73 12.44 -3.26
CA ASP A 112 2.66 13.73 -3.94
C ASP A 112 1.44 14.54 -3.46
N LEU A 113 0.30 13.90 -3.22
CA LEU A 113 -0.88 14.52 -2.61
C LEU A 113 -0.57 15.09 -1.22
N VAL A 114 0.16 14.33 -0.40
CA VAL A 114 0.60 14.78 0.93
C VAL A 114 1.61 15.92 0.84
N LYS A 115 2.52 15.89 -0.13
CA LYS A 115 3.57 16.93 -0.32
C LYS A 115 3.01 18.25 -0.83
N ASP A 116 1.91 18.25 -1.56
CA ASP A 116 1.34 19.46 -2.16
C ASP A 116 0.86 20.42 -1.07
N PRO A 117 1.45 21.61 -0.93
CA PRO A 117 1.04 22.57 0.09
C PRO A 117 -0.38 23.12 -0.11
N ARG A 118 -1.00 22.91 -1.28
CA ARG A 118 -2.39 23.27 -1.56
C ARG A 118 -3.37 22.25 -0.98
N THR A 119 -2.92 21.04 -0.67
CA THR A 119 -3.73 20.02 -0.01
C THR A 119 -3.86 20.36 1.48
N ASP A 120 -5.05 20.70 1.93
CA ASP A 120 -5.35 20.81 3.37
C ASP A 120 -5.48 19.39 3.94
N LEU A 121 -4.46 18.96 4.69
CA LEU A 121 -4.42 17.62 5.27
C LEU A 121 -5.51 17.36 6.31
N PHE A 122 -6.05 18.40 6.93
CA PHE A 122 -7.01 18.33 8.03
C PHE A 122 -8.46 18.59 7.58
N ALA A 123 -8.65 19.17 6.39
CA ALA A 123 -9.99 19.37 5.86
C ALA A 123 -10.68 18.03 5.59
N ARG A 124 -11.98 17.98 5.90
CA ARG A 124 -12.81 16.82 5.57
C ARG A 124 -12.91 16.68 4.07
N ILE A 125 -12.76 15.45 3.58
CA ILE A 125 -13.02 15.11 2.17
C ILE A 125 -14.52 15.33 1.92
N PRO A 126 -14.92 16.21 0.98
CA PRO A 126 -16.33 16.66 0.87
C PRO A 126 -17.34 15.56 0.55
N TRP A 127 -16.90 14.44 -0.02
CA TRP A 127 -17.74 13.29 -0.38
C TRP A 127 -17.57 12.09 0.56
N GLY A 128 -16.85 12.28 1.68
CA GLY A 128 -16.66 11.28 2.71
C GLY A 128 -17.50 11.57 3.97
N ASP A 129 -17.46 10.65 4.92
CA ASP A 129 -18.16 10.70 6.20
C ASP A 129 -17.30 11.30 7.32
N GLY A 130 -16.41 12.23 6.97
CA GLY A 130 -15.54 12.92 7.94
C GLY A 130 -14.05 12.56 7.82
N GLN A 131 -13.68 11.71 6.87
CA GLN A 131 -12.29 11.40 6.58
C GLN A 131 -11.54 12.65 6.10
N THR A 132 -10.23 12.66 6.35
CA THR A 132 -9.30 13.71 5.90
C THR A 132 -8.16 13.07 5.11
N VAL A 133 -7.47 13.83 4.27
CA VAL A 133 -6.29 13.33 3.55
C VAL A 133 -5.22 12.82 4.52
N LEU A 134 -5.04 13.46 5.68
CA LEU A 134 -4.15 12.98 6.73
C LEU A 134 -4.53 11.57 7.19
N ARG A 135 -5.80 11.35 7.52
CA ARG A 135 -6.30 10.05 7.98
C ARG A 135 -6.07 8.97 6.92
N GLU A 136 -6.35 9.28 5.64
CA GLU A 136 -6.20 8.33 4.55
C GLU A 136 -4.73 7.99 4.28
N ALA A 137 -3.82 8.96 4.35
CA ALA A 137 -2.39 8.70 4.21
C ALA A 137 -1.84 7.81 5.34
N LEU A 138 -2.28 8.04 6.58
CA LEU A 138 -1.92 7.18 7.72
C LEU A 138 -2.50 5.77 7.55
N LEU A 139 -3.74 5.64 7.06
CA LEU A 139 -4.36 4.34 6.78
C LEU A 139 -3.59 3.56 5.72
N VAL A 140 -3.16 4.20 4.63
CA VAL A 140 -2.31 3.54 3.62
C VAL A 140 -1.02 3.02 4.25
N ALA A 141 -0.35 3.82 5.08
CA ALA A 141 0.91 3.41 5.71
C ALA A 141 0.72 2.23 6.67
N ASP A 142 -0.31 2.27 7.52
CA ASP A 142 -0.68 1.22 8.47
C ASP A 142 -1.05 -0.09 7.75
N HIS A 143 -1.95 -0.02 6.78
CA HIS A 143 -2.39 -1.16 6.00
C HIS A 143 -1.23 -1.82 5.23
N ASN A 144 -0.39 -1.00 4.59
CA ASN A 144 0.78 -1.52 3.89
C ASN A 144 1.75 -2.21 4.86
N ALA A 145 2.06 -1.61 6.01
CA ALA A 145 2.95 -2.21 7.01
C ALA A 145 2.42 -3.56 7.50
N TYR A 146 1.12 -3.67 7.77
CA TYR A 146 0.46 -4.91 8.21
C TYR A 146 0.62 -6.04 7.18
N HIS A 147 0.30 -5.79 5.92
CA HIS A 147 0.37 -6.82 4.88
C HIS A 147 1.79 -7.11 4.39
N LEU A 148 2.71 -6.15 4.46
CA LEU A 148 4.13 -6.40 4.22
C LEU A 148 4.71 -7.37 5.27
N GLY A 149 4.28 -7.28 6.53
CA GLY A 149 4.60 -8.28 7.55
C GLY A 149 4.13 -9.68 7.17
N GLN A 150 2.90 -9.82 6.67
CA GLN A 150 2.38 -11.09 6.19
C GLN A 150 3.15 -11.62 4.96
N MET A 151 3.51 -10.75 4.01
CA MET A 151 4.35 -11.15 2.87
C MET A 151 5.71 -11.68 3.34
N LEU A 152 6.30 -11.07 4.35
CA LEU A 152 7.56 -11.53 4.95
C LEU A 152 7.41 -12.94 5.52
N ASP A 153 6.33 -13.22 6.25
CA ASP A 153 6.09 -14.53 6.84
C ASP A 153 5.83 -15.60 5.78
N VAL A 154 5.05 -15.27 4.73
CA VAL A 154 4.88 -16.17 3.56
C VAL A 154 6.25 -16.50 2.94
N ARG A 155 7.12 -15.50 2.71
CA ARG A 155 8.45 -15.72 2.13
C ARG A 155 9.36 -16.58 3.02
N ARG A 156 9.30 -16.39 4.34
CA ARG A 156 10.06 -17.21 5.30
C ARG A 156 9.62 -18.67 5.25
N LEU A 157 8.32 -18.91 5.29
CA LEU A 157 7.76 -20.27 5.23
C LEU A 157 8.04 -20.96 3.89
N LEU A 158 8.02 -20.22 2.78
CA LEU A 158 8.43 -20.71 1.46
C LEU A 158 9.96 -20.83 1.29
N ARG A 159 10.75 -20.44 2.30
CA ARG A 159 12.23 -20.46 2.28
C ARG A 159 12.84 -19.63 1.14
N VAL A 160 12.21 -18.53 0.79
CA VAL A 160 12.67 -17.55 -0.23
C VAL A 160 12.94 -16.16 0.33
N TRP A 161 13.08 -16.05 1.63
CA TRP A 161 13.59 -14.86 2.31
C TRP A 161 15.02 -15.12 2.77
N PRO A 162 15.99 -14.23 2.49
CA PRO A 162 17.36 -14.41 2.97
C PRO A 162 17.35 -14.49 4.50
N GLY A 163 17.85 -15.59 5.05
CA GLY A 163 18.16 -15.68 6.46
C GLY A 163 19.22 -14.65 6.84
N LYS A 164 19.11 -14.11 8.07
CA LYS A 164 20.24 -13.41 8.67
C LYS A 164 21.25 -14.44 9.16
#